data_cfe28f87485423d9a540c0048ef640f7
#
_entry.id   cfe28f87485423d9a540c0048ef640f7
#
_cell.length_a   1.000
_cell.length_b   1.000
_cell.length_c   1.000
_cell.angle_alpha   90.00
_cell.angle_beta   90.00
_cell.angle_gamma   90.00
#
_symmetry.space_group_name_H-M   'P 1'
#
loop_
_entity.id
_entity.type
_entity.pdbx_description
1 polymer ?
#
loop_
_entity_poly.entity_id
_entity_poly.type
_entity_poly.pdbx_seq_one_letter_code
_entity_poly.pdbx_strand_id
1 'polypeptide(L)'
;MNPMRGAIGCLLGFLAANGCAGEEFFDRVESALSFSAREHQFRARVSGTVDLEAYHYRQVPPGLIYADGDTLFNPRLSLFLDAQYGAHFYAFAQARVDRGFDPSDQGGRMRFDEYALRFTSRGGIFNLQVGKFASVVGNWVPRHGSWENPFVTAPLPYENLVAVWDIAPARSTTQLLNWSHVRPNGLPGAEFTEKRLRSPIIWGPSYTLGASAFGEIGKWKYAVEVKNAGLSSHPEIWGSTEDRWRHPTVGSRIGYRPNPTWNFGISSSTGTYLRPTVAPTFSPGSSLNDHRQTVIASDLSFARHHLQVWAEVYHARFEIPTVADVETFAYYTEVKYKFTPQFFGSLRWNQQRFDRIPNGPLATRWGRNTWRIDVGPAYRFTPHMQLKLQYSFQRQNDAPRNDSHLFASQFVLRF
;
A
#
# COMPACT_ATOMS: atom_id res chain seq x y z
N MET A 1 16.59 33.53 4.76
CA MET A 1 15.86 32.95 5.93
C MET A 1 14.84 31.96 5.39
N ASN A 2 14.95 30.71 5.81
CA ASN A 2 14.19 29.60 5.19
C ASN A 2 12.73 29.61 5.73
N PRO A 3 11.71 29.80 4.90
CA PRO A 3 10.30 29.92 5.36
C PRO A 3 9.79 28.67 6.11
N MET A 4 10.42 27.51 5.89
CA MET A 4 10.09 26.26 6.61
C MET A 4 10.38 26.31 8.11
N ARG A 5 11.42 27.05 8.57
CA ARG A 5 11.73 27.14 10.01
C ARG A 5 10.68 27.97 10.77
N GLY A 6 10.11 28.99 10.12
CA GLY A 6 9.03 29.79 10.70
C GLY A 6 7.72 29.04 10.83
N ALA A 7 7.33 28.25 9.83
CA ALA A 7 6.08 27.49 9.83
C ALA A 7 6.09 26.36 10.88
N ILE A 8 7.21 25.65 11.05
CA ILE A 8 7.34 24.57 12.05
C ILE A 8 7.32 25.17 13.47
N GLY A 9 7.99 26.30 13.69
CA GLY A 9 7.99 26.98 14.99
C GLY A 9 6.60 27.51 15.39
N CYS A 10 5.86 28.08 14.45
CA CYS A 10 4.46 28.51 14.69
C CYS A 10 3.52 27.34 14.96
N LEU A 11 3.66 26.23 14.24
CA LEU A 11 2.84 25.03 14.44
C LEU A 11 3.09 24.40 15.81
N LEU A 12 4.35 24.27 16.21
CA LEU A 12 4.73 23.73 17.53
C LEU A 12 4.30 24.66 18.67
N GLY A 13 4.40 25.98 18.50
CA GLY A 13 3.92 26.97 19.47
C GLY A 13 2.41 26.97 19.64
N PHE A 14 1.66 26.82 18.55
CA PHE A 14 0.19 26.70 18.57
C PHE A 14 -0.28 25.42 19.26
N LEU A 15 0.44 24.30 19.05
CA LEU A 15 0.16 22.99 19.66
C LEU A 15 0.43 22.96 21.17
N ALA A 16 1.47 23.67 21.64
CA ALA A 16 1.82 23.72 23.05
C ALA A 16 0.87 24.60 23.87
N ALA A 17 0.30 25.67 23.28
CA ALA A 17 -0.54 26.62 23.97
C ALA A 17 -2.02 26.21 24.11
N ASN A 18 -2.50 25.28 23.28
CA ASN A 18 -3.94 24.97 23.15
C ASN A 18 -4.31 23.48 23.31
N GLY A 19 -3.51 22.66 24.01
CA GLY A 19 -3.73 21.21 24.10
C GLY A 19 -5.18 20.82 24.50
N CYS A 20 -5.73 21.36 25.57
CA CYS A 20 -7.10 21.04 26.04
C CYS A 20 -8.20 21.65 25.15
N ALA A 21 -8.06 22.90 24.73
CA ALA A 21 -9.06 23.56 23.86
C ALA A 21 -9.12 22.93 22.45
N GLY A 22 -8.00 22.42 21.96
CA GLY A 22 -7.94 21.69 20.69
C GLY A 22 -8.61 20.32 20.74
N GLU A 23 -8.48 19.58 21.84
CA GLU A 23 -9.16 18.31 22.05
C GLU A 23 -10.67 18.46 22.03
N GLU A 24 -11.23 19.37 22.82
CA GLU A 24 -12.66 19.67 22.86
C GLU A 24 -13.22 20.14 21.52
N PHE A 25 -12.43 20.82 20.71
CA PHE A 25 -12.84 21.22 19.36
C PHE A 25 -13.02 20.00 18.46
N PHE A 26 -12.05 19.09 18.40
CA PHE A 26 -12.12 17.89 17.55
C PHE A 26 -13.17 16.91 18.02
N ASP A 27 -13.38 16.75 19.33
CA ASP A 27 -14.48 15.95 19.88
C ASP A 27 -15.86 16.49 19.47
N ARG A 28 -16.01 17.82 19.45
CA ARG A 28 -17.24 18.46 18.92
C ARG A 28 -17.42 18.26 17.43
N VAL A 29 -16.36 18.36 16.64
CA VAL A 29 -16.40 18.07 15.19
C VAL A 29 -16.80 16.62 14.95
N GLU A 30 -16.19 15.65 15.64
CA GLU A 30 -16.53 14.24 15.54
C GLU A 30 -17.99 13.95 15.90
N SER A 31 -18.50 14.57 16.96
CA SER A 31 -19.90 14.49 17.37
C SER A 31 -20.83 15.08 16.31
N ALA A 32 -20.50 16.26 15.75
CA ALA A 32 -21.30 16.91 14.72
C ALA A 32 -21.35 16.14 13.39
N LEU A 33 -20.30 15.35 13.10
CA LEU A 33 -20.20 14.52 11.91
C LEU A 33 -20.82 13.11 12.07
N SER A 34 -21.42 12.83 13.23
CA SER A 34 -22.11 11.58 13.54
C SER A 34 -23.61 11.78 13.47
N PHE A 35 -24.30 10.96 12.69
CA PHE A 35 -25.74 11.03 12.47
C PHE A 35 -26.41 9.71 12.85
N SER A 36 -27.56 9.80 13.53
CA SER A 36 -28.39 8.65 13.89
C SER A 36 -29.88 8.98 13.67
N ALA A 37 -30.61 8.06 13.02
CA ALA A 37 -32.02 8.19 12.72
C ALA A 37 -32.79 6.87 12.92
N ARG A 38 -34.12 6.94 12.91
CA ARG A 38 -35.04 5.79 13.02
C ARG A 38 -34.71 4.90 14.23
N GLU A 39 -34.75 5.48 15.43
CA GLU A 39 -34.44 4.75 16.67
C GLU A 39 -33.11 3.98 16.63
N HIS A 40 -32.08 4.60 16.03
CA HIS A 40 -30.73 4.04 15.83
C HIS A 40 -30.64 2.91 14.79
N GLN A 41 -31.67 2.65 13.99
CA GLN A 41 -31.56 1.69 12.89
C GLN A 41 -30.63 2.17 11.77
N PHE A 42 -30.53 3.49 11.57
CA PHE A 42 -29.56 4.10 10.65
C PHE A 42 -28.55 4.90 11.43
N ARG A 43 -27.25 4.65 11.17
CA ARG A 43 -26.13 5.41 11.71
C ARG A 43 -25.19 5.76 10.57
N ALA A 44 -24.73 6.98 10.53
CA ALA A 44 -23.70 7.41 9.59
C ALA A 44 -22.68 8.28 10.32
N ARG A 45 -21.42 8.16 9.93
CA ARG A 45 -20.31 8.96 10.45
C ARG A 45 -19.43 9.40 9.29
N VAL A 46 -19.06 10.66 9.30
CA VAL A 46 -17.98 11.19 8.48
C VAL A 46 -16.78 11.40 9.40
N SER A 47 -15.62 10.97 8.95
CA SER A 47 -14.34 11.20 9.65
C SER A 47 -13.26 11.53 8.63
N GLY A 48 -12.09 11.94 9.08
CA GLY A 48 -11.05 12.26 8.14
C GLY A 48 -9.66 12.36 8.75
N THR A 49 -8.65 12.40 7.86
CA THR A 49 -7.28 12.72 8.22
C THR A 49 -6.72 13.81 7.31
N VAL A 50 -5.99 14.74 7.90
CA VAL A 50 -5.13 15.66 7.19
C VAL A 50 -3.70 15.25 7.49
N ASP A 51 -2.95 14.88 6.46
CA ASP A 51 -1.55 14.50 6.57
C ASP A 51 -0.68 15.56 5.90
N LEU A 52 0.35 15.99 6.60
CA LEU A 52 1.39 16.84 6.04
C LEU A 52 2.68 16.02 5.99
N GLU A 53 3.07 15.63 4.79
CA GLU A 53 4.23 14.79 4.57
C GLU A 53 5.36 15.58 3.94
N ALA A 54 6.57 15.41 4.45
CA ALA A 54 7.78 15.95 3.85
C ALA A 54 8.82 14.85 3.72
N TYR A 55 9.46 14.81 2.55
CA TYR A 55 10.50 13.83 2.22
C TYR A 55 11.75 14.55 1.76
N HIS A 56 12.90 14.01 2.15
CA HIS A 56 14.21 14.40 1.62
C HIS A 56 15.02 13.16 1.30
N TYR A 57 15.62 13.10 0.10
CA TYR A 57 16.41 11.98 -0.37
C TYR A 57 17.55 12.43 -1.28
N ARG A 58 18.66 11.70 -1.28
CA ARG A 58 19.84 12.03 -2.09
C ARG A 58 19.86 11.40 -3.48
N GLN A 59 19.01 10.43 -3.74
CA GLN A 59 18.89 9.72 -5.01
C GLN A 59 17.40 9.56 -5.32
N VAL A 60 17.07 9.10 -6.54
CA VAL A 60 15.68 8.79 -6.91
C VAL A 60 15.05 7.96 -5.80
N PRO A 61 13.96 8.43 -5.21
CA PRO A 61 13.34 7.76 -4.09
C PRO A 61 12.92 6.36 -4.49
N PRO A 62 13.06 5.40 -3.58
CA PRO A 62 12.55 4.05 -3.83
C PRO A 62 11.03 4.08 -3.99
N GLY A 63 10.54 3.16 -4.79
CA GLY A 63 9.12 2.89 -4.88
C GLY A 63 8.27 4.01 -5.49
N LEU A 64 7.10 4.21 -4.89
CA LEU A 64 6.04 5.06 -5.43
C LEU A 64 6.25 6.56 -5.20
N ILE A 65 7.23 6.95 -4.38
CA ILE A 65 7.53 8.36 -4.14
C ILE A 65 8.28 8.92 -5.34
N TYR A 66 7.82 10.06 -5.85
CA TYR A 66 8.49 10.78 -6.93
C TYR A 66 8.45 12.30 -6.73
N ALA A 67 9.57 12.95 -7.04
CA ALA A 67 9.67 14.39 -7.25
C ALA A 67 10.84 14.70 -8.18
N ASP A 68 10.82 15.88 -8.83
CA ASP A 68 11.88 16.33 -9.75
C ASP A 68 13.19 16.71 -9.05
N GLY A 69 13.14 16.91 -7.73
CA GLY A 69 14.29 17.24 -6.89
C GLY A 69 14.52 16.22 -5.79
N ASP A 70 15.32 16.59 -4.81
CA ASP A 70 15.68 15.79 -3.63
C ASP A 70 14.70 15.97 -2.46
N THR A 71 13.64 16.76 -2.63
CA THR A 71 12.63 17.06 -1.62
C THR A 71 11.23 16.99 -2.21
N LEU A 72 10.28 16.48 -1.40
CA LEU A 72 8.88 16.45 -1.73
C LEU A 72 8.06 16.90 -0.51
N PHE A 73 7.12 17.81 -0.71
CA PHE A 73 6.05 18.09 0.24
C PHE A 73 4.74 17.57 -0.35
N ASN A 74 4.04 16.73 0.40
CA ASN A 74 2.81 16.06 -0.04
C ASN A 74 1.71 16.21 1.01
N PRO A 75 0.93 17.29 0.98
CA PRO A 75 -0.27 17.41 1.79
C PRO A 75 -1.34 16.45 1.27
N ARG A 76 -2.04 15.80 2.18
CA ARG A 76 -3.10 14.83 1.87
C ARG A 76 -4.31 15.05 2.76
N LEU A 77 -5.50 15.04 2.15
CA LEU A 77 -6.78 14.96 2.84
C LEU A 77 -7.42 13.62 2.49
N SER A 78 -7.79 12.85 3.51
CA SER A 78 -8.60 11.64 3.36
C SER A 78 -9.89 11.81 4.14
N LEU A 79 -11.02 11.58 3.48
CA LEU A 79 -12.36 11.61 4.07
C LEU A 79 -12.95 10.20 4.04
N PHE A 80 -13.56 9.79 5.12
CA PHE A 80 -14.19 8.49 5.28
C PHE A 80 -15.66 8.69 5.60
N LEU A 81 -16.50 7.93 4.93
CA LEU A 81 -17.93 7.80 5.22
C LEU A 81 -18.20 6.36 5.63
N ASP A 82 -18.76 6.19 6.81
CA ASP A 82 -19.25 4.92 7.33
C ASP A 82 -20.76 5.04 7.52
N ALA A 83 -21.53 4.10 6.98
CA ALA A 83 -22.98 4.08 7.13
C ALA A 83 -23.47 2.67 7.45
N GLN A 84 -24.31 2.53 8.45
CA GLN A 84 -24.88 1.25 8.89
C GLN A 84 -26.40 1.34 8.88
N TYR A 85 -27.05 0.32 8.32
CA TYR A 85 -28.49 0.16 8.38
C TYR A 85 -28.86 -1.19 8.99
N GLY A 86 -29.49 -1.16 10.15
CA GLY A 86 -29.79 -2.33 10.95
C GLY A 86 -28.51 -3.08 11.36
N ALA A 87 -28.64 -4.40 11.54
CA ALA A 87 -27.54 -5.27 11.94
C ALA A 87 -26.78 -5.88 10.74
N HIS A 88 -27.29 -5.70 9.52
CA HIS A 88 -26.87 -6.49 8.37
C HIS A 88 -26.18 -5.69 7.26
N PHE A 89 -26.51 -4.41 7.11
CA PHE A 89 -25.99 -3.62 6.00
C PHE A 89 -25.00 -2.56 6.49
N TYR A 90 -23.85 -2.51 5.83
CA TYR A 90 -22.82 -1.53 6.07
C TYR A 90 -22.27 -1.02 4.72
N ALA A 91 -22.19 0.28 4.58
CA ALA A 91 -21.57 0.92 3.43
C ALA A 91 -20.43 1.81 3.91
N PHE A 92 -19.36 1.86 3.15
CA PHE A 92 -18.26 2.78 3.41
C PHE A 92 -17.74 3.40 2.11
N ALA A 93 -17.15 4.58 2.23
CA ALA A 93 -16.44 5.23 1.15
C ALA A 93 -15.23 5.99 1.70
N GLN A 94 -14.15 5.99 0.94
CA GLN A 94 -12.96 6.81 1.19
C GLN A 94 -12.70 7.68 -0.02
N ALA A 95 -12.73 9.00 0.19
CA ALA A 95 -12.29 9.98 -0.79
C ALA A 95 -10.94 10.56 -0.36
N ARG A 96 -10.03 10.80 -1.32
CA ARG A 96 -8.69 11.33 -1.06
C ARG A 96 -8.31 12.42 -2.04
N VAL A 97 -7.58 13.40 -1.52
CA VAL A 97 -6.92 14.45 -2.30
C VAL A 97 -5.45 14.46 -1.91
N ASP A 98 -4.59 14.02 -2.82
CA ASP A 98 -3.13 14.07 -2.73
C ASP A 98 -2.52 13.89 -4.11
N ARG A 99 -1.21 13.66 -4.20
CA ARG A 99 -0.53 13.37 -5.48
C ARG A 99 -0.77 11.96 -6.03
N GLY A 100 -1.55 11.13 -5.33
CA GLY A 100 -1.84 9.76 -5.74
C GLY A 100 -0.79 8.72 -5.34
N PHE A 101 -1.05 7.48 -5.75
CA PHE A 101 -0.15 6.34 -5.58
C PHE A 101 0.69 6.09 -6.83
N ASP A 102 0.37 6.74 -7.93
CA ASP A 102 1.06 6.61 -9.20
C ASP A 102 2.19 7.64 -9.24
N PRO A 103 3.44 7.24 -9.50
CA PRO A 103 4.55 8.16 -9.68
C PRO A 103 4.30 9.19 -10.80
N SER A 104 3.41 8.91 -11.75
CA SER A 104 3.01 9.85 -12.81
C SER A 104 1.99 10.88 -12.38
N ASP A 105 1.22 10.63 -11.32
CA ASP A 105 0.18 11.54 -10.85
C ASP A 105 0.81 12.64 -9.98
N GLN A 106 0.92 13.82 -10.55
CA GLN A 106 1.40 15.03 -9.87
C GLN A 106 0.26 16.00 -9.52
N GLY A 107 -0.96 15.64 -9.88
CA GLY A 107 -2.14 16.47 -9.63
C GLY A 107 -2.86 16.14 -8.32
N GLY A 108 -3.19 17.17 -7.53
CA GLY A 108 -4.04 17.02 -6.34
C GLY A 108 -5.51 16.85 -6.72
N ARG A 109 -5.87 15.79 -7.41
CA ARG A 109 -7.26 15.50 -7.78
C ARG A 109 -7.96 14.71 -6.70
N MET A 110 -9.23 15.03 -6.47
CA MET A 110 -10.10 14.20 -5.62
C MET A 110 -10.40 12.88 -6.32
N ARG A 111 -10.19 11.77 -5.61
CA ARG A 111 -10.52 10.43 -6.10
C ARG A 111 -11.18 9.60 -5.01
N PHE A 112 -11.99 8.62 -5.41
CA PHE A 112 -12.48 7.59 -4.50
C PHE A 112 -11.50 6.41 -4.50
N ASP A 113 -10.82 6.21 -3.38
CA ASP A 113 -9.92 5.07 -3.19
C ASP A 113 -10.72 3.81 -2.88
N GLU A 114 -11.67 3.89 -1.93
CA GLU A 114 -12.54 2.78 -1.57
C GLU A 114 -14.00 3.20 -1.54
N TYR A 115 -14.88 2.30 -1.91
CA TYR A 115 -16.32 2.35 -1.64
C TYR A 115 -16.91 0.96 -1.78
N ALA A 116 -17.70 0.53 -0.83
CA ALA A 116 -18.36 -0.77 -0.92
C ALA A 116 -19.64 -0.83 -0.08
N LEU A 117 -20.52 -1.74 -0.49
CA LEU A 117 -21.65 -2.21 0.28
C LEU A 117 -21.35 -3.60 0.82
N ARG A 118 -21.59 -3.80 2.11
CA ARG A 118 -21.41 -5.07 2.81
C ARG A 118 -22.71 -5.55 3.41
N PHE A 119 -23.00 -6.82 3.19
CA PHE A 119 -23.99 -7.58 3.93
C PHE A 119 -23.31 -8.46 4.97
N THR A 120 -23.80 -8.48 6.21
CA THR A 120 -23.30 -9.31 7.31
C THR A 120 -24.41 -10.24 7.80
N SER A 121 -24.19 -11.53 7.80
CA SER A 121 -25.08 -12.52 8.37
C SER A 121 -25.13 -12.44 9.90
N ARG A 122 -26.13 -13.06 10.50
CA ARG A 122 -26.19 -13.16 11.97
C ARG A 122 -24.94 -13.83 12.51
N GLY A 123 -24.32 -13.23 13.54
CA GLY A 123 -23.09 -13.73 14.17
C GLY A 123 -21.81 -13.47 13.38
N GLY A 124 -21.85 -12.79 12.23
CA GLY A 124 -20.65 -12.41 11.49
C GLY A 124 -19.90 -13.58 10.82
N ILE A 125 -20.52 -14.77 10.79
CA ILE A 125 -19.91 -15.99 10.21
C ILE A 125 -19.68 -15.79 8.71
N PHE A 126 -20.61 -15.11 8.02
CA PHE A 126 -20.54 -14.83 6.60
C PHE A 126 -20.82 -13.35 6.33
N ASN A 127 -19.96 -12.74 5.52
CA ASN A 127 -20.11 -11.40 5.00
C ASN A 127 -19.92 -11.44 3.49
N LEU A 128 -20.69 -10.63 2.78
CA LEU A 128 -20.52 -10.39 1.35
C LEU A 128 -20.29 -8.90 1.14
N GLN A 129 -19.24 -8.54 0.42
CA GLN A 129 -18.91 -7.16 0.09
C GLN A 129 -18.76 -6.99 -1.41
N VAL A 130 -19.31 -5.92 -1.95
CA VAL A 130 -19.23 -5.56 -3.38
C VAL A 130 -18.88 -4.09 -3.50
N GLY A 131 -17.93 -3.76 -4.38
CA GLY A 131 -17.48 -2.40 -4.62
C GLY A 131 -16.01 -2.33 -5.00
N LYS A 132 -15.39 -1.19 -4.74
CA LYS A 132 -13.95 -0.93 -4.87
C LYS A 132 -13.35 -0.94 -3.47
N PHE A 133 -12.42 -1.87 -3.21
CA PHE A 133 -11.84 -2.04 -1.88
C PHE A 133 -10.48 -2.70 -1.94
N ALA A 134 -9.72 -2.59 -0.85
CA ALA A 134 -8.38 -3.15 -0.73
C ALA A 134 -8.37 -4.68 -0.85
N SER A 135 -7.24 -5.26 -1.29
CA SER A 135 -7.07 -6.70 -1.38
C SER A 135 -7.02 -7.37 0.00
N VAL A 136 -7.47 -8.64 0.06
CA VAL A 136 -7.36 -9.49 1.25
C VAL A 136 -5.95 -10.08 1.45
N VAL A 137 -5.05 -9.89 0.48
CA VAL A 137 -3.69 -10.45 0.51
C VAL A 137 -2.80 -9.64 1.45
N GLY A 138 -2.13 -10.34 2.35
CA GLY A 138 -1.25 -9.74 3.35
C GLY A 138 -1.98 -9.20 4.58
N ASN A 139 -1.23 -8.55 5.47
CA ASN A 139 -1.70 -8.01 6.74
C ASN A 139 -1.27 -6.55 6.98
N TRP A 140 -0.51 -5.94 6.06
CA TRP A 140 -0.16 -4.53 6.13
C TRP A 140 -1.34 -3.64 5.72
N VAL A 141 -2.12 -4.06 4.73
CA VAL A 141 -3.22 -3.29 4.15
C VAL A 141 -4.22 -2.79 5.21
N PRO A 142 -4.70 -3.60 6.18
CA PRO A 142 -5.62 -3.10 7.21
C PRO A 142 -5.05 -2.00 8.13
N ARG A 143 -3.73 -1.78 8.12
CA ARG A 143 -3.03 -0.78 8.95
C ARG A 143 -2.20 0.21 8.13
N HIS A 144 -2.46 0.33 6.83
CA HIS A 144 -1.72 1.22 5.93
C HIS A 144 -2.03 2.71 6.14
N GLY A 145 -3.14 3.02 6.82
CA GLY A 145 -3.55 4.37 7.13
C GLY A 145 -2.47 5.15 7.90
N SER A 146 -2.40 6.45 7.68
CA SER A 146 -1.38 7.31 8.27
C SER A 146 -1.36 7.31 9.80
N TRP A 147 -2.49 7.03 10.44
CA TRP A 147 -2.58 6.95 11.89
C TRP A 147 -2.08 5.61 12.46
N GLU A 148 -2.37 4.50 11.78
CA GLU A 148 -2.05 3.14 12.21
C GLU A 148 -0.65 2.70 11.80
N ASN A 149 -0.22 3.08 10.60
CA ASN A 149 1.12 2.75 10.09
C ASN A 149 2.19 3.46 10.92
N PRO A 150 3.13 2.74 11.54
CA PRO A 150 4.17 3.38 12.33
C PRO A 150 5.22 4.13 11.49
N PHE A 151 5.25 3.89 10.19
CA PHE A 151 6.14 4.55 9.22
C PHE A 151 5.36 5.45 8.27
N VAL A 152 6.11 6.31 7.55
CA VAL A 152 5.56 7.16 6.49
C VAL A 152 5.46 6.39 5.17
N THR A 153 6.41 5.46 4.94
CA THR A 153 6.47 4.63 3.73
C THR A 153 5.89 3.23 3.94
N ALA A 154 5.51 2.57 2.84
CA ALA A 154 5.10 1.17 2.85
C ALA A 154 6.29 0.20 2.97
N PRO A 155 6.10 -1.09 3.31
CA PRO A 155 7.11 -2.12 3.14
C PRO A 155 7.44 -2.38 1.66
N LEU A 156 8.66 -2.88 1.36
CA LEU A 156 9.13 -3.12 -0.02
C LEU A 156 8.15 -3.91 -0.91
N PRO A 157 7.46 -4.98 -0.47
CA PRO A 157 6.52 -5.70 -1.33
C PRO A 157 5.42 -4.83 -1.91
N TYR A 158 5.06 -3.73 -1.24
CA TYR A 158 3.97 -2.83 -1.59
C TYR A 158 4.39 -1.58 -2.37
N GLU A 159 5.69 -1.32 -2.47
CA GLU A 159 6.14 -0.09 -3.13
C GLU A 159 7.38 -0.25 -4.02
N ASN A 160 8.17 -1.33 -3.87
CA ASN A 160 9.39 -1.49 -4.67
C ASN A 160 9.07 -1.87 -6.11
N LEU A 161 9.34 -0.95 -7.03
CA LEU A 161 9.04 -1.10 -8.46
C LEU A 161 10.03 -2.06 -9.12
N VAL A 162 9.52 -3.11 -9.75
CA VAL A 162 10.28 -4.11 -10.50
C VAL A 162 10.19 -3.87 -12.02
N ALA A 163 11.00 -4.53 -12.81
CA ALA A 163 11.06 -4.35 -14.27
C ALA A 163 9.92 -5.09 -15.01
N VAL A 164 8.73 -5.15 -14.42
CA VAL A 164 7.53 -5.69 -15.06
C VAL A 164 6.60 -4.54 -15.38
N TRP A 165 6.17 -4.45 -16.64
CA TRP A 165 5.28 -3.41 -17.13
C TRP A 165 3.93 -4.03 -17.52
N ASP A 166 2.84 -3.39 -17.14
CA ASP A 166 1.49 -3.88 -17.44
C ASP A 166 0.98 -3.47 -18.84
N ILE A 167 1.58 -2.42 -19.43
CA ILE A 167 1.19 -1.86 -20.73
C ILE A 167 2.04 -2.35 -21.91
N ALA A 168 3.21 -2.92 -21.63
CA ALA A 168 4.14 -3.40 -22.65
C ALA A 168 5.06 -4.48 -22.05
N PRO A 169 4.78 -5.76 -22.25
CA PRO A 169 5.67 -6.82 -21.77
C PRO A 169 7.02 -6.77 -22.49
N ALA A 170 8.08 -7.18 -21.80
CA ALA A 170 9.39 -7.32 -22.42
C ALA A 170 9.33 -8.32 -23.60
N ARG A 171 9.93 -7.97 -24.73
CA ARG A 171 9.93 -8.78 -25.95
C ARG A 171 11.06 -9.80 -25.99
N SER A 172 12.00 -9.72 -25.05
CA SER A 172 13.13 -10.66 -24.92
C SER A 172 13.72 -10.60 -23.52
N THR A 173 14.45 -11.66 -23.14
CA THR A 173 15.22 -11.69 -21.90
C THR A 173 16.20 -10.52 -21.80
N THR A 174 16.89 -10.18 -22.89
CA THR A 174 17.82 -9.03 -22.92
C THR A 174 17.11 -7.72 -22.63
N GLN A 175 15.91 -7.50 -23.17
CA GLN A 175 15.14 -6.29 -22.88
C GLN A 175 14.72 -6.21 -21.41
N LEU A 176 14.22 -7.30 -20.83
CA LEU A 176 13.86 -7.38 -19.42
C LEU A 176 15.06 -7.08 -18.51
N LEU A 177 16.21 -7.67 -18.80
CA LEU A 177 17.44 -7.45 -18.06
C LEU A 177 17.92 -5.99 -18.18
N ASN A 178 17.81 -5.40 -19.36
CA ASN A 178 18.13 -3.97 -19.55
C ASN A 178 17.21 -3.11 -18.68
N TRP A 179 15.90 -3.34 -18.67
CA TRP A 179 14.98 -2.60 -17.80
C TRP A 179 15.30 -2.75 -16.31
N SER A 180 15.81 -3.91 -15.90
CA SER A 180 16.18 -4.17 -14.51
C SER A 180 17.50 -3.51 -14.09
N HIS A 181 18.45 -3.36 -15.01
CA HIS A 181 19.82 -2.95 -14.71
C HIS A 181 20.18 -1.53 -15.17
N VAL A 182 19.46 -0.98 -16.15
CA VAL A 182 19.68 0.40 -16.58
C VAL A 182 19.19 1.33 -15.48
N ARG A 183 20.09 2.13 -14.94
CA ARG A 183 19.68 3.33 -14.21
C ARG A 183 19.16 4.32 -15.24
N PRO A 184 18.06 5.00 -14.96
CA PRO A 184 17.71 6.19 -15.72
C PRO A 184 18.93 7.12 -15.74
N ASN A 185 19.42 7.46 -16.92
CA ASN A 185 20.64 8.24 -17.13
C ASN A 185 20.46 9.72 -16.79
N GLY A 186 20.02 10.07 -15.58
CA GLY A 186 20.07 11.45 -15.09
C GLY A 186 19.46 12.53 -16.00
N LEU A 187 18.71 12.13 -17.05
CA LEU A 187 17.96 13.08 -17.86
C LEU A 187 16.68 13.45 -17.13
N PRO A 188 16.41 14.74 -16.91
CA PRO A 188 15.15 15.18 -16.32
C PRO A 188 13.95 14.54 -17.04
N GLY A 189 13.08 13.86 -16.31
CA GLY A 189 11.90 13.20 -16.84
C GLY A 189 12.07 11.74 -17.30
N ALA A 190 13.26 11.25 -17.60
CA ALA A 190 13.47 9.84 -18.00
C ALA A 190 13.19 8.85 -16.85
N GLU A 191 13.65 9.19 -15.67
CA GLU A 191 13.41 8.40 -14.44
C GLU A 191 11.92 8.33 -14.09
N PHE A 192 11.22 9.43 -14.28
CA PHE A 192 9.79 9.54 -14.05
C PHE A 192 9.00 8.64 -14.99
N THR A 193 9.26 8.74 -16.29
CA THR A 193 8.59 7.92 -17.30
C THR A 193 8.82 6.45 -17.05
N GLU A 194 10.02 6.06 -16.63
CA GLU A 194 10.36 4.67 -16.33
C GLU A 194 9.67 4.17 -15.06
N LYS A 195 9.66 4.94 -13.99
CA LYS A 195 8.91 4.58 -12.75
C LYS A 195 7.42 4.37 -13.03
N ARG A 196 6.82 5.23 -13.84
CA ARG A 196 5.42 5.14 -14.24
C ARG A 196 5.07 3.82 -14.95
N LEU A 197 6.03 3.20 -15.64
CA LEU A 197 5.79 1.97 -16.38
C LEU A 197 5.97 0.71 -15.54
N ARG A 198 6.70 0.79 -14.41
CA ARG A 198 7.05 -0.35 -13.57
C ARG A 198 5.96 -0.68 -12.57
N SER A 199 5.83 -1.94 -12.22
CA SER A 199 4.89 -2.43 -11.22
C SER A 199 5.61 -2.96 -9.98
N PRO A 200 5.06 -2.83 -8.77
CA PRO A 200 5.51 -3.57 -7.58
C PRO A 200 4.92 -4.98 -7.54
N ILE A 201 5.22 -5.77 -6.52
CA ILE A 201 4.50 -7.03 -6.26
C ILE A 201 3.02 -6.74 -5.97
N ILE A 202 2.78 -5.79 -5.07
CA ILE A 202 1.43 -5.30 -4.76
C ILE A 202 1.48 -3.78 -4.84
N TRP A 203 0.57 -3.17 -5.57
CA TRP A 203 0.51 -1.71 -5.67
C TRP A 203 -0.20 -1.09 -4.47
N GLY A 204 0.56 -0.78 -3.41
CA GLY A 204 -0.01 -0.25 -2.18
C GLY A 204 -1.17 -1.12 -1.66
N PRO A 205 -2.33 -0.53 -1.32
CA PRO A 205 -3.50 -1.30 -0.87
C PRO A 205 -4.23 -2.08 -1.96
N SER A 206 -3.92 -1.84 -3.27
CA SER A 206 -4.59 -2.47 -4.42
C SER A 206 -6.12 -2.34 -4.35
N TYR A 207 -6.61 -1.10 -4.37
CA TYR A 207 -8.05 -0.79 -4.34
C TYR A 207 -8.73 -1.09 -5.66
N THR A 208 -9.08 -2.33 -5.91
CA THR A 208 -9.70 -2.75 -7.17
C THR A 208 -11.19 -3.05 -7.00
N LEU A 209 -11.96 -2.92 -8.09
CA LEU A 209 -13.37 -3.29 -8.10
C LEU A 209 -13.54 -4.81 -7.96
N GLY A 210 -14.53 -5.24 -7.17
CA GLY A 210 -14.77 -6.66 -7.01
C GLY A 210 -15.86 -7.02 -6.03
N ALA A 211 -15.89 -8.31 -5.71
CA ALA A 211 -16.69 -8.89 -4.66
C ALA A 211 -15.81 -9.75 -3.76
N SER A 212 -16.14 -9.80 -2.47
CA SER A 212 -15.44 -10.63 -1.50
C SER A 212 -16.45 -11.26 -0.53
N ALA A 213 -16.29 -12.57 -0.29
CA ALA A 213 -16.97 -13.31 0.76
C ALA A 213 -15.97 -13.60 1.88
N PHE A 214 -16.30 -13.29 3.12
CA PHE A 214 -15.40 -13.46 4.26
C PHE A 214 -16.15 -13.64 5.57
N GLY A 215 -15.46 -14.14 6.58
CA GLY A 215 -16.05 -14.33 7.91
C GLY A 215 -15.11 -14.91 8.93
N GLU A 216 -15.68 -15.19 10.11
CA GLU A 216 -14.96 -15.81 11.23
C GLU A 216 -15.74 -17.03 11.75
N ILE A 217 -15.03 -18.14 11.96
CA ILE A 217 -15.56 -19.39 12.56
C ILE A 217 -14.61 -19.79 13.67
N GLY A 218 -15.02 -19.53 14.91
CA GLY A 218 -14.18 -19.75 16.08
C GLY A 218 -12.91 -18.90 16.05
N LYS A 219 -11.74 -19.55 15.93
CA LYS A 219 -10.43 -18.88 15.85
C LYS A 219 -9.95 -18.68 14.42
N TRP A 220 -10.71 -19.13 13.43
CA TRP A 220 -10.36 -19.06 12.02
C TRP A 220 -11.07 -17.92 11.33
N LYS A 221 -10.32 -17.21 10.48
CA LYS A 221 -10.82 -16.19 9.57
C LYS A 221 -10.64 -16.68 8.15
N TYR A 222 -11.58 -16.39 7.29
CA TYR A 222 -11.46 -16.68 5.87
C TYR A 222 -11.90 -15.50 5.02
N ALA A 223 -11.32 -15.37 3.85
CA ALA A 223 -11.74 -14.46 2.81
C ALA A 223 -11.44 -15.02 1.44
N VAL A 224 -12.36 -14.81 0.50
CA VAL A 224 -12.18 -15.07 -0.93
C VAL A 224 -12.65 -13.83 -1.67
N GLU A 225 -11.91 -13.41 -2.68
CA GLU A 225 -12.25 -12.24 -3.50
C GLU A 225 -12.09 -12.52 -4.99
N VAL A 226 -12.93 -11.85 -5.77
CA VAL A 226 -12.82 -11.77 -7.23
C VAL A 226 -12.72 -10.30 -7.61
N LYS A 227 -11.66 -9.94 -8.31
CA LYS A 227 -11.30 -8.56 -8.63
C LYS A 227 -11.13 -8.35 -10.13
N ASN A 228 -11.34 -7.11 -10.59
CA ASN A 228 -11.16 -6.73 -11.99
C ASN A 228 -9.71 -6.53 -12.42
N ALA A 229 -8.75 -6.51 -11.49
CA ALA A 229 -7.35 -6.25 -11.78
C ALA A 229 -6.42 -7.01 -10.83
N GLY A 230 -5.18 -7.28 -11.26
CA GLY A 230 -4.14 -7.93 -10.48
C GLY A 230 -3.59 -7.05 -9.36
N LEU A 231 -2.86 -7.67 -8.42
CA LEU A 231 -2.28 -6.95 -7.27
C LEU A 231 -1.25 -5.89 -7.68
N SER A 232 -0.50 -6.12 -8.76
CA SER A 232 0.51 -5.21 -9.29
C SER A 232 -0.03 -4.16 -10.25
N SER A 233 -1.33 -4.19 -10.55
CA SER A 233 -1.96 -3.31 -11.51
C SER A 233 -1.95 -1.85 -11.07
N HIS A 234 -1.71 -0.95 -12.02
CA HIS A 234 -1.66 0.50 -11.77
C HIS A 234 -3.01 1.08 -11.32
N PRO A 235 -3.00 2.15 -10.49
CA PRO A 235 -4.21 2.75 -9.93
C PRO A 235 -5.24 3.24 -10.95
N GLU A 236 -4.81 3.68 -12.11
CA GLU A 236 -5.68 4.18 -13.19
C GLU A 236 -6.68 3.15 -13.71
N ILE A 237 -6.39 1.86 -13.52
CA ILE A 237 -7.26 0.78 -13.98
C ILE A 237 -8.09 0.12 -12.86
N TRP A 238 -7.90 0.52 -11.61
CA TRP A 238 -8.59 -0.09 -10.47
C TRP A 238 -10.12 0.07 -10.51
N GLY A 239 -10.60 1.18 -11.08
CA GLY A 239 -12.01 1.47 -11.26
C GLY A 239 -12.59 1.08 -12.61
N SER A 240 -11.79 0.51 -13.53
CA SER A 240 -12.26 0.16 -14.87
C SER A 240 -13.16 -1.07 -14.85
N THR A 241 -14.29 -0.97 -15.56
CA THR A 241 -15.23 -2.10 -15.77
C THR A 241 -15.10 -2.70 -17.16
N GLU A 242 -14.41 -2.03 -18.10
CA GLU A 242 -14.30 -2.45 -19.48
C GLU A 242 -13.36 -3.66 -19.61
N ASP A 243 -13.80 -4.71 -20.30
CA ASP A 243 -13.09 -5.94 -20.71
C ASP A 243 -12.38 -6.75 -19.61
N ARG A 244 -12.28 -6.23 -18.39
CA ARG A 244 -11.47 -6.82 -17.32
C ARG A 244 -12.15 -7.98 -16.62
N TRP A 245 -13.47 -8.02 -16.57
CA TRP A 245 -14.20 -9.14 -15.99
C TRP A 245 -14.12 -10.43 -16.82
N ARG A 246 -13.57 -10.36 -18.02
CA ARG A 246 -13.20 -11.55 -18.81
C ARG A 246 -11.94 -12.24 -18.28
N HIS A 247 -11.11 -11.51 -17.52
CA HIS A 247 -9.83 -11.96 -16.98
C HIS A 247 -9.71 -11.59 -15.49
N PRO A 248 -10.63 -12.10 -14.63
CA PRO A 248 -10.66 -11.72 -13.24
C PRO A 248 -9.44 -12.23 -12.48
N THR A 249 -9.06 -11.49 -11.45
CA THR A 249 -8.09 -11.92 -10.44
C THR A 249 -8.86 -12.55 -9.29
N VAL A 250 -8.41 -13.71 -8.84
CA VAL A 250 -8.96 -14.40 -7.66
C VAL A 250 -7.96 -14.30 -6.53
N GLY A 251 -8.41 -13.86 -5.36
CA GLY A 251 -7.62 -13.80 -4.14
C GLY A 251 -8.26 -14.60 -3.02
N SER A 252 -7.45 -15.08 -2.09
CA SER A 252 -7.94 -15.77 -0.90
C SER A 252 -7.02 -15.55 0.30
N ARG A 253 -7.59 -15.69 1.50
CA ARG A 253 -6.86 -15.63 2.76
C ARG A 253 -7.49 -16.56 3.79
N ILE A 254 -6.66 -17.26 4.54
CA ILE A 254 -7.02 -17.99 5.75
C ILE A 254 -6.18 -17.45 6.89
N GLY A 255 -6.83 -17.04 7.98
CA GLY A 255 -6.19 -16.56 9.20
C GLY A 255 -6.50 -17.45 10.39
N TYR A 256 -5.59 -17.52 11.34
CA TYR A 256 -5.76 -18.24 12.60
C TYR A 256 -5.35 -17.34 13.77
N ARG A 257 -6.29 -17.10 14.68
CA ARG A 257 -6.09 -16.27 15.87
C ARG A 257 -6.30 -17.10 17.14
N PRO A 258 -5.27 -17.81 17.64
CA PRO A 258 -5.39 -18.69 18.81
C PRO A 258 -5.81 -17.93 20.07
N ASN A 259 -5.37 -16.69 20.22
CA ASN A 259 -5.62 -15.79 21.33
C ASN A 259 -5.47 -14.32 20.89
N PRO A 260 -5.77 -13.32 21.77
CA PRO A 260 -5.64 -11.90 21.40
C PRO A 260 -4.23 -11.44 21.05
N THR A 261 -3.19 -12.18 21.47
CA THR A 261 -1.77 -11.82 21.28
C THR A 261 -1.26 -12.18 19.89
N TRP A 262 -1.68 -13.30 19.33
CA TRP A 262 -1.16 -13.85 18.07
C TRP A 262 -2.19 -13.89 16.96
N ASN A 263 -1.76 -13.56 15.76
CA ASN A 263 -2.53 -13.75 14.54
C ASN A 263 -1.59 -14.22 13.43
N PHE A 264 -1.98 -15.27 12.72
CA PHE A 264 -1.27 -15.86 11.60
C PHE A 264 -2.16 -15.84 10.36
N GLY A 265 -1.57 -15.73 9.18
CA GLY A 265 -2.31 -15.78 7.94
C GLY A 265 -1.53 -16.38 6.80
N ILE A 266 -2.25 -16.99 5.87
CA ILE A 266 -1.77 -17.39 4.55
C ILE A 266 -2.74 -16.83 3.54
N SER A 267 -2.22 -16.21 2.48
CA SER A 267 -3.02 -15.63 1.42
C SER A 267 -2.42 -15.92 0.05
N SER A 268 -3.26 -15.90 -0.97
CA SER A 268 -2.84 -16.06 -2.35
C SER A 268 -3.66 -15.19 -3.28
N SER A 269 -3.10 -14.86 -4.42
CA SER A 269 -3.80 -14.19 -5.53
C SER A 269 -3.24 -14.66 -6.85
N THR A 270 -4.12 -14.86 -7.83
CA THR A 270 -3.73 -15.15 -9.21
C THR A 270 -4.65 -14.44 -10.19
N GLY A 271 -4.09 -13.81 -11.22
CA GLY A 271 -4.83 -13.10 -12.25
C GLY A 271 -3.91 -12.40 -13.23
N THR A 272 -4.44 -11.93 -14.35
CA THR A 272 -3.62 -11.19 -15.30
C THR A 272 -3.18 -9.85 -14.72
N TYR A 273 -1.91 -9.53 -14.92
CA TYR A 273 -1.36 -8.22 -14.60
C TYR A 273 -1.29 -7.29 -15.82
N LEU A 274 -1.35 -7.87 -17.03
CA LEU A 274 -1.27 -7.12 -18.28
C LEU A 274 -2.60 -6.43 -18.60
N ARG A 275 -2.51 -5.27 -19.27
CA ARG A 275 -3.69 -4.56 -19.74
C ARG A 275 -4.25 -5.20 -21.01
N PRO A 276 -5.58 -5.14 -21.26
CA PRO A 276 -6.19 -5.65 -22.49
C PRO A 276 -5.59 -5.08 -23.76
N THR A 277 -5.07 -3.86 -23.72
CA THR A 277 -4.40 -3.20 -24.85
C THR A 277 -3.15 -3.92 -25.34
N VAL A 278 -2.59 -4.83 -24.55
CA VAL A 278 -1.41 -5.64 -24.93
C VAL A 278 -1.80 -6.89 -25.73
N ALA A 279 -3.03 -7.37 -25.63
CA ALA A 279 -3.47 -8.60 -26.28
C ALA A 279 -3.18 -8.69 -27.81
N PRO A 280 -3.27 -7.59 -28.60
CA PRO A 280 -2.91 -7.65 -30.02
C PRO A 280 -1.44 -7.95 -30.29
N THR A 281 -0.56 -7.86 -29.29
CA THR A 281 0.88 -8.14 -29.45
C THR A 281 1.25 -9.60 -29.19
N PHE A 282 0.30 -10.42 -28.76
CA PHE A 282 0.56 -11.83 -28.45
C PHE A 282 0.67 -12.69 -29.70
N SER A 283 1.33 -13.83 -29.56
CA SER A 283 1.35 -14.86 -30.58
C SER A 283 -0.05 -15.43 -30.83
N PRO A 284 -0.37 -15.89 -32.05
CA PRO A 284 -1.65 -16.53 -32.33
C PRO A 284 -1.94 -17.68 -31.35
N GLY A 285 -3.14 -17.65 -30.73
CA GLY A 285 -3.57 -18.64 -29.75
C GLY A 285 -3.22 -18.31 -28.29
N SER A 286 -2.44 -17.28 -28.03
CA SER A 286 -2.17 -16.78 -26.68
C SER A 286 -3.18 -15.71 -26.27
N SER A 287 -3.50 -15.66 -24.98
CA SER A 287 -4.46 -14.74 -24.37
C SER A 287 -3.89 -14.10 -23.10
N LEU A 288 -4.59 -13.11 -22.58
CA LEU A 288 -4.23 -12.50 -21.28
C LEU A 288 -4.21 -13.51 -20.13
N ASN A 289 -5.02 -14.55 -20.20
CA ASN A 289 -5.09 -15.58 -19.16
C ASN A 289 -3.85 -16.47 -19.09
N ASP A 290 -3.04 -16.49 -20.13
CA ASP A 290 -1.79 -17.25 -20.19
C ASP A 290 -0.60 -16.48 -19.58
N HIS A 291 -0.84 -15.25 -19.14
CA HIS A 291 0.18 -14.35 -18.60
C HIS A 291 -0.29 -13.75 -17.27
N ARG A 292 -0.10 -14.52 -16.22
CA ARG A 292 -0.59 -14.19 -14.88
C ARG A 292 0.52 -13.70 -13.96
N GLN A 293 0.11 -12.90 -12.99
CA GLN A 293 0.81 -12.76 -11.73
C GLN A 293 0.22 -13.75 -10.73
N THR A 294 1.05 -14.54 -10.07
CA THR A 294 0.66 -15.37 -8.93
C THR A 294 1.45 -14.91 -7.71
N VAL A 295 0.75 -14.63 -6.61
CA VAL A 295 1.35 -14.22 -5.34
C VAL A 295 0.88 -15.18 -4.26
N ILE A 296 1.82 -15.69 -3.47
CA ILE A 296 1.56 -16.44 -2.24
C ILE A 296 2.22 -15.68 -1.10
N ALA A 297 1.50 -15.47 -0.02
CA ALA A 297 2.01 -14.76 1.13
C ALA A 297 1.66 -15.46 2.44
N SER A 298 2.54 -15.34 3.41
CA SER A 298 2.27 -15.68 4.80
C SER A 298 2.55 -14.48 5.70
N ASP A 299 1.79 -14.35 6.76
CA ASP A 299 1.90 -13.24 7.69
C ASP A 299 1.72 -13.67 9.13
N LEU A 300 2.32 -12.86 9.98
CA LEU A 300 2.30 -12.98 11.43
C LEU A 300 2.07 -11.62 12.05
N SER A 301 1.24 -11.53 13.07
CA SER A 301 1.25 -10.39 13.98
C SER A 301 1.20 -10.84 15.44
N PHE A 302 1.93 -10.09 16.26
CA PHE A 302 2.04 -10.27 17.70
C PHE A 302 1.81 -8.93 18.39
N ALA A 303 0.97 -8.92 19.44
CA ALA A 303 0.75 -7.72 20.23
C ALA A 303 0.62 -8.12 21.71
N ARG A 304 1.55 -7.65 22.55
CA ARG A 304 1.50 -7.85 24.00
C ARG A 304 2.13 -6.67 24.74
N HIS A 305 1.40 -6.11 25.70
CA HIS A 305 1.83 -4.93 26.48
C HIS A 305 2.24 -3.76 25.55
N HIS A 306 3.51 -3.38 25.59
CA HIS A 306 4.07 -2.26 24.84
C HIS A 306 4.62 -2.67 23.46
N LEU A 307 4.73 -3.97 23.19
CA LEU A 307 5.36 -4.52 22.00
C LEU A 307 4.33 -4.97 20.98
N GLN A 308 4.51 -4.54 19.75
CA GLN A 308 3.81 -5.01 18.56
C GLN A 308 4.82 -5.43 17.50
N VAL A 309 4.60 -6.59 16.89
CA VAL A 309 5.46 -7.12 15.82
C VAL A 309 4.59 -7.58 14.67
N TRP A 310 5.02 -7.28 13.46
CA TRP A 310 4.42 -7.77 12.21
C TRP A 310 5.52 -8.31 11.31
N ALA A 311 5.23 -9.40 10.65
CA ALA A 311 6.09 -9.96 9.62
C ALA A 311 5.24 -10.49 8.46
N GLU A 312 5.71 -10.31 7.24
CA GLU A 312 5.11 -10.86 6.04
C GLU A 312 6.18 -11.38 5.11
N VAL A 313 5.87 -12.45 4.42
CA VAL A 313 6.72 -13.10 3.43
C VAL A 313 5.90 -13.27 2.15
N TYR A 314 6.48 -12.94 1.01
CA TYR A 314 5.86 -12.98 -0.30
C TYR A 314 6.72 -13.77 -1.29
N HIS A 315 6.08 -14.65 -2.03
CA HIS A 315 6.61 -15.21 -3.27
C HIS A 315 5.70 -14.75 -4.40
N ALA A 316 6.27 -14.10 -5.41
CA ALA A 316 5.54 -13.59 -6.57
C ALA A 316 6.18 -14.09 -7.86
N ARG A 317 5.35 -14.62 -8.77
CA ARG A 317 5.71 -15.07 -10.10
C ARG A 317 4.96 -14.25 -11.13
N PHE A 318 5.64 -13.83 -12.18
CA PHE A 318 5.08 -13.15 -13.35
C PHE A 318 5.36 -13.99 -14.59
N GLU A 319 4.32 -14.35 -15.32
CA GLU A 319 4.40 -15.02 -16.61
C GLU A 319 4.51 -13.98 -17.70
N ILE A 320 5.74 -13.73 -18.19
CA ILE A 320 6.00 -12.67 -19.17
C ILE A 320 5.93 -13.26 -20.58
N PRO A 321 5.10 -12.71 -21.49
CA PRO A 321 5.07 -13.15 -22.88
C PRO A 321 6.48 -13.13 -23.49
N THR A 322 6.85 -14.16 -24.25
CA THR A 322 8.14 -14.28 -24.97
C THR A 322 9.41 -14.32 -24.11
N VAL A 323 9.29 -14.34 -22.79
CA VAL A 323 10.39 -14.47 -21.82
C VAL A 323 10.09 -15.65 -20.90
N ALA A 324 11.07 -16.18 -20.21
CA ALA A 324 10.82 -17.15 -19.14
C ALA A 324 10.06 -16.47 -17.98
N ASP A 325 9.29 -17.27 -17.24
CA ASP A 325 8.65 -16.81 -16.01
C ASP A 325 9.69 -16.26 -15.05
N VAL A 326 9.35 -15.18 -14.36
CA VAL A 326 10.24 -14.52 -13.43
C VAL A 326 9.66 -14.54 -12.03
N GLU A 327 10.52 -14.83 -11.05
CA GLU A 327 10.11 -14.97 -9.66
C GLU A 327 10.87 -13.99 -8.77
N THR A 328 10.20 -13.55 -7.72
CA THR A 328 10.79 -12.69 -6.68
C THR A 328 10.26 -13.11 -5.32
N PHE A 329 11.16 -13.11 -4.35
CA PHE A 329 10.88 -13.38 -2.95
C PHE A 329 11.10 -12.11 -2.13
N ALA A 330 10.10 -11.66 -1.39
CA ALA A 330 10.20 -10.48 -0.57
C ALA A 330 9.68 -10.74 0.84
N TYR A 331 10.28 -10.10 1.83
CA TYR A 331 9.78 -10.14 3.20
C TYR A 331 10.10 -8.87 3.96
N TYR A 332 9.33 -8.62 5.02
CA TYR A 332 9.67 -7.62 6.01
C TYR A 332 9.30 -8.11 7.42
N THR A 333 9.98 -7.52 8.38
CA THR A 333 9.63 -7.61 9.81
C THR A 333 9.61 -6.20 10.39
N GLU A 334 8.55 -5.87 11.09
CA GLU A 334 8.31 -4.56 11.66
C GLU A 334 8.03 -4.70 13.15
N VAL A 335 8.69 -3.89 13.96
CA VAL A 335 8.55 -3.84 15.42
C VAL A 335 8.16 -2.43 15.82
N LYS A 336 7.15 -2.31 16.67
CA LYS A 336 6.76 -1.06 17.32
C LYS A 336 6.75 -1.26 18.82
N TYR A 337 7.44 -0.37 19.53
CA TYR A 337 7.48 -0.38 21.00
C TYR A 337 6.99 0.95 21.55
N LYS A 338 6.00 0.88 22.45
CA LYS A 338 5.47 2.06 23.15
C LYS A 338 6.26 2.29 24.43
N PHE A 339 7.06 3.34 24.47
CA PHE A 339 7.80 3.75 25.67
C PHE A 339 6.90 4.43 26.69
N THR A 340 5.97 5.27 26.18
CA THR A 340 4.91 5.91 26.96
C THR A 340 3.59 5.81 26.18
N PRO A 341 2.44 6.21 26.72
CA PRO A 341 1.19 6.31 25.97
C PRO A 341 1.29 7.19 24.71
N GLN A 342 2.13 8.23 24.77
CA GLN A 342 2.32 9.19 23.67
C GLN A 342 3.51 8.85 22.77
N PHE A 343 4.59 8.30 23.30
CA PHE A 343 5.84 8.11 22.57
C PHE A 343 6.08 6.65 22.21
N PHE A 344 6.34 6.37 20.94
CA PHE A 344 6.75 5.06 20.46
C PHE A 344 7.89 5.15 19.44
N GLY A 345 8.65 4.08 19.35
CA GLY A 345 9.67 3.87 18.33
C GLY A 345 9.35 2.66 17.49
N SER A 346 9.80 2.66 16.25
CA SER A 346 9.59 1.57 15.31
C SER A 346 10.85 1.27 14.51
N LEU A 347 11.04 -0.02 14.22
CA LEU A 347 12.12 -0.55 13.41
C LEU A 347 11.51 -1.50 12.39
N ARG A 348 11.89 -1.39 11.11
CA ARG A 348 11.48 -2.33 10.07
C ARG A 348 12.68 -2.74 9.24
N TRP A 349 12.85 -4.04 9.07
CA TRP A 349 13.74 -4.65 8.11
C TRP A 349 12.94 -5.13 6.92
N ASN A 350 13.42 -4.84 5.71
CA ASN A 350 12.82 -5.30 4.46
C ASN A 350 13.89 -5.94 3.59
N GLN A 351 13.50 -6.98 2.83
CA GLN A 351 14.36 -7.56 1.80
C GLN A 351 13.53 -8.07 0.62
N GLN A 352 14.05 -7.87 -0.59
CA GLN A 352 13.52 -8.46 -1.82
C GLN A 352 14.66 -9.09 -2.61
N ARG A 353 14.46 -10.31 -3.07
CA ARG A 353 15.41 -11.11 -3.84
C ARG A 353 14.75 -11.52 -5.15
N PHE A 354 15.56 -11.58 -6.20
CA PHE A 354 15.13 -11.90 -7.55
C PHE A 354 15.85 -13.16 -8.02
N ASP A 355 15.13 -14.05 -8.67
CA ASP A 355 15.70 -15.27 -9.22
C ASP A 355 16.52 -15.01 -10.48
N ARG A 356 17.20 -16.05 -10.95
CA ARG A 356 17.98 -16.01 -12.17
C ARG A 356 17.17 -16.60 -13.30
N ILE A 357 17.24 -15.95 -14.46
CA ILE A 357 16.63 -16.41 -15.70
C ILE A 357 17.70 -16.75 -16.74
N PRO A 358 17.42 -17.67 -17.69
CA PRO A 358 18.34 -17.99 -18.77
C PRO A 358 18.69 -16.73 -19.60
N ASN A 359 19.99 -16.54 -19.85
CA ASN A 359 20.52 -15.47 -20.71
C ASN A 359 21.66 -16.03 -21.55
N GLY A 360 21.33 -16.68 -22.67
CA GLY A 360 22.29 -17.47 -23.45
C GLY A 360 22.86 -18.63 -22.63
N PRO A 361 24.20 -18.79 -22.58
CA PRO A 361 24.85 -19.88 -21.80
C PRO A 361 24.88 -19.59 -20.28
N LEU A 362 24.47 -18.41 -19.86
CA LEU A 362 24.51 -17.96 -18.47
C LEU A 362 23.11 -17.85 -17.88
N ALA A 363 23.03 -17.79 -16.55
CA ALA A 363 21.84 -17.42 -15.84
C ALA A 363 22.06 -16.07 -15.13
N THR A 364 21.23 -15.08 -15.47
CA THR A 364 21.34 -13.70 -14.97
C THR A 364 20.15 -13.36 -14.10
N ARG A 365 20.40 -12.64 -13.00
CA ARG A 365 19.32 -12.20 -12.11
C ARG A 365 18.48 -11.13 -12.81
N TRP A 366 17.16 -11.32 -12.83
CA TRP A 366 16.24 -10.46 -13.56
C TRP A 366 15.90 -9.14 -12.84
N GLY A 367 16.29 -8.99 -11.58
CA GLY A 367 16.13 -7.78 -10.78
C GLY A 367 17.30 -7.61 -9.82
N ARG A 368 17.34 -6.49 -9.11
CA ARG A 368 18.39 -6.18 -8.13
C ARG A 368 17.94 -6.55 -6.74
N ASN A 369 18.64 -7.47 -6.09
CA ASN A 369 18.38 -7.76 -4.68
C ASN A 369 18.48 -6.48 -3.85
N THR A 370 17.43 -6.19 -3.12
CA THR A 370 17.28 -4.95 -2.37
C THR A 370 17.03 -5.27 -0.91
N TRP A 371 17.66 -4.57 -0.01
CA TRP A 371 17.28 -4.55 1.39
C TRP A 371 17.14 -3.11 1.89
N ARG A 372 16.29 -2.92 2.89
CA ARG A 372 16.04 -1.63 3.49
C ARG A 372 15.82 -1.77 4.99
N ILE A 373 16.40 -0.84 5.75
CA ILE A 373 16.11 -0.65 7.16
C ILE A 373 15.40 0.69 7.33
N ASP A 374 14.29 0.68 8.06
CA ASP A 374 13.54 1.88 8.41
C ASP A 374 13.54 2.03 9.93
N VAL A 375 13.82 3.22 10.42
CA VAL A 375 13.76 3.58 11.84
C VAL A 375 12.88 4.80 11.98
N GLY A 376 11.94 4.77 12.94
CA GLY A 376 11.00 5.88 13.11
C GLY A 376 10.53 6.07 14.54
N PRO A 377 10.84 7.22 15.18
CA PRO A 377 10.13 7.66 16.36
C PRO A 377 8.82 8.36 15.98
N ALA A 378 7.84 8.29 16.87
CA ALA A 378 6.60 9.01 16.73
C ALA A 378 6.07 9.49 18.09
N TYR A 379 5.41 10.65 18.05
CA TYR A 379 4.82 11.24 19.23
C TYR A 379 3.35 11.62 19.00
N ARG A 380 2.46 11.15 19.87
CA ARG A 380 1.05 11.51 19.94
C ARG A 380 0.86 12.66 20.89
N PHE A 381 0.56 13.83 20.37
CA PHE A 381 0.26 15.00 21.18
C PHE A 381 -1.09 14.85 21.87
N THR A 382 -2.09 14.41 21.11
CA THR A 382 -3.47 14.20 21.52
C THR A 382 -4.06 12.97 20.85
N PRO A 383 -5.27 12.50 21.18
CA PRO A 383 -5.98 11.48 20.41
C PRO A 383 -6.19 11.83 18.92
N HIS A 384 -6.07 13.12 18.56
CA HIS A 384 -6.30 13.65 17.21
C HIS A 384 -5.02 14.05 16.47
N MET A 385 -3.87 14.16 17.14
CA MET A 385 -2.64 14.69 16.54
C MET A 385 -1.44 13.79 16.79
N GLN A 386 -0.70 13.46 15.72
CA GLN A 386 0.50 12.63 15.78
C GLN A 386 1.58 13.16 14.83
N LEU A 387 2.82 13.16 15.27
CA LEU A 387 3.99 13.41 14.44
C LEU A 387 4.82 12.12 14.35
N LYS A 388 5.20 11.75 13.14
CA LYS A 388 6.14 10.67 12.86
C LYS A 388 7.36 11.20 12.13
N LEU A 389 8.51 10.65 12.47
CA LEU A 389 9.75 10.84 11.73
C LEU A 389 10.22 9.48 11.24
N GLN A 390 10.87 9.42 10.09
CA GLN A 390 11.42 8.19 9.54
C GLN A 390 12.76 8.48 8.89
N TYR A 391 13.71 7.61 9.15
CA TYR A 391 14.93 7.47 8.36
C TYR A 391 14.93 6.09 7.73
N SER A 392 15.22 6.03 6.43
CA SER A 392 15.37 4.78 5.68
C SER A 392 16.73 4.73 5.02
N PHE A 393 17.41 3.62 5.20
CA PHE A 393 18.61 3.26 4.45
C PHE A 393 18.31 2.05 3.58
N GLN A 394 18.47 2.20 2.27
CA GLN A 394 18.24 1.14 1.29
C GLN A 394 19.50 0.87 0.50
N ARG A 395 19.77 -0.41 0.26
CA ARG A 395 20.87 -0.87 -0.60
C ARG A 395 20.37 -1.87 -1.63
N GLN A 396 20.82 -1.67 -2.87
CA GLN A 396 20.66 -2.63 -3.96
C GLN A 396 21.99 -3.29 -4.25
N ASN A 397 22.03 -4.60 -4.40
CA ASN A 397 23.23 -5.32 -4.82
C ASN A 397 23.41 -5.18 -6.35
N ASP A 398 24.66 -5.35 -6.80
CA ASP A 398 25.04 -5.44 -8.22
C ASP A 398 24.99 -4.13 -9.03
N ALA A 399 25.16 -2.96 -8.39
CA ALA A 399 25.37 -1.70 -9.11
C ALA A 399 26.36 -0.79 -8.37
N PRO A 400 27.18 0.04 -9.06
CA PRO A 400 28.04 1.03 -8.43
C PRO A 400 27.20 2.10 -7.72
N ARG A 401 27.50 2.43 -6.47
CA ARG A 401 26.77 3.41 -5.64
C ARG A 401 25.26 3.14 -5.54
N ASN A 402 24.92 2.19 -4.70
CA ASN A 402 23.58 1.62 -4.59
C ASN A 402 22.85 2.01 -3.33
N ASP A 403 23.44 2.88 -2.54
CA ASP A 403 22.88 3.29 -1.26
C ASP A 403 21.96 4.49 -1.49
N SER A 404 20.74 4.40 -0.99
CA SER A 404 19.80 5.51 -0.94
C SER A 404 19.41 5.80 0.50
N HIS A 405 19.26 7.08 0.80
CA HIS A 405 18.88 7.60 2.10
C HIS A 405 17.58 8.39 1.93
N LEU A 406 16.61 8.09 2.75
CA LEU A 406 15.34 8.81 2.81
C LEU A 406 15.12 9.30 4.23
N PHE A 407 14.86 10.59 4.36
CA PHE A 407 14.29 11.19 5.57
C PHE A 407 12.84 11.58 5.27
N ALA A 408 11.92 11.15 6.11
CA ALA A 408 10.52 11.51 5.98
C ALA A 408 9.95 11.99 7.31
N SER A 409 9.02 12.91 7.24
CA SER A 409 8.19 13.33 8.35
C SER A 409 6.74 13.36 7.95
N GLN A 410 5.85 13.01 8.86
CA GLN A 410 4.40 13.07 8.64
C GLN A 410 3.72 13.57 9.91
N PHE A 411 3.05 14.70 9.77
CA PHE A 411 2.11 15.18 10.79
C PHE A 411 0.71 14.76 10.37
N VAL A 412 0.02 14.08 11.28
CA VAL A 412 -1.34 13.58 11.06
C VAL A 412 -2.29 14.26 12.02
N LEU A 413 -3.34 14.82 11.48
CA LEU A 413 -4.50 15.29 12.22
C LEU A 413 -5.70 14.45 11.81
N ARG A 414 -6.45 13.90 12.78
CA ARG A 414 -7.69 13.14 12.54
C ARG A 414 -8.89 13.76 13.26
N PHE A 415 -10.04 13.62 12.67
CA PHE A 415 -11.33 14.11 13.20
C PHE A 415 -12.48 13.16 12.88
#